data_768ec6a1267a36f3a394d6e263730500
#
_entry.id   768ec6a1267a36f3a394d6e263730500
#
_cell.length_a   1.000
_cell.length_b   1.000
_cell.length_c   1.000
_cell.angle_alpha   90.00
_cell.angle_beta   90.00
_cell.angle_gamma   90.00
#
_symmetry.space_group_name_H-M   'P 1'
#
loop_
_entity.id
_entity.type
_entity.pdbx_description
1 polymer ?
#
loop_
_entity_poly.entity_id
_entity_poly.type
_entity_poly.pdbx_seq_one_letter_code
_entity_poly.pdbx_strand_id
1 'polypeptide(L)'
;MIRKLAIFLALLTAFAAPALADANIRVVVPVRDIARGEVLAGSDLSFGTFNGTALMNGTITSMDAVAGMEARRVLHAGQTLSAGDLRRPIVVNKGQTVTMEFEEPGVQLTAMGRAMSEGGVGDTVTVQNPASFRMVNAVVTAAGTVRATGPASPSNQITARK
;
A
#
# COMPACT_ATOMS: atom_id res chain seq x y z
N MET A 1 82.01 -29.52 8.35
CA MET A 1 80.89 -30.29 7.76
C MET A 1 79.63 -29.72 8.27
N ILE A 2 78.97 -28.89 7.51
CA ILE A 2 77.81 -28.08 7.93
C ILE A 2 76.57 -28.70 7.28
N ARG A 3 75.75 -29.34 8.13
CA ARG A 3 74.44 -29.88 7.66
C ARG A 3 73.47 -28.71 7.61
N LYS A 4 73.09 -28.33 6.42
CA LYS A 4 72.03 -27.35 6.14
C LYS A 4 70.70 -28.04 6.35
N LEU A 5 70.05 -27.76 7.45
CA LEU A 5 68.67 -28.13 7.74
C LEU A 5 67.76 -27.12 7.07
N ALA A 6 67.16 -27.49 5.93
CA ALA A 6 66.15 -26.68 5.22
C ALA A 6 64.82 -26.88 5.91
N ILE A 7 64.39 -25.88 6.67
CA ILE A 7 63.06 -25.81 7.22
C ILE A 7 62.10 -25.35 6.12
N PHE A 8 61.33 -26.33 5.57
CA PHE A 8 60.29 -26.04 4.59
C PHE A 8 59.02 -25.58 5.40
N LEU A 9 58.92 -24.25 5.56
CA LEU A 9 57.72 -23.65 6.15
C LEU A 9 56.60 -23.63 5.10
N ALA A 10 55.77 -24.67 5.14
CA ALA A 10 54.58 -24.73 4.31
C ALA A 10 53.56 -23.69 4.85
N LEU A 11 53.47 -22.54 4.15
CA LEU A 11 52.46 -21.50 4.41
C LEU A 11 51.11 -22.04 3.93
N LEU A 12 50.36 -22.64 4.85
CA LEU A 12 48.99 -23.08 4.65
C LEU A 12 48.09 -21.84 4.60
N THR A 13 47.94 -21.26 3.45
CA THR A 13 46.92 -20.18 3.24
C THR A 13 45.54 -20.81 3.33
N ALA A 14 44.90 -20.68 4.49
CA ALA A 14 43.51 -20.99 4.67
C ALA A 14 42.69 -20.08 3.74
N PHE A 15 42.22 -20.62 2.64
CA PHE A 15 41.28 -19.97 1.75
C PHE A 15 39.93 -19.95 2.47
N ALA A 16 39.66 -18.88 3.22
CA ALA A 16 38.35 -18.65 3.80
C ALA A 16 37.39 -18.39 2.62
N ALA A 17 36.66 -19.43 2.21
CA ALA A 17 35.54 -19.27 1.30
C ALA A 17 34.54 -18.32 1.93
N PRO A 18 34.09 -17.25 1.23
CA PRO A 18 33.02 -16.44 1.73
C PRO A 18 31.80 -17.35 1.90
N ALA A 19 31.32 -17.50 3.13
CA ALA A 19 30.04 -18.10 3.39
C ALA A 19 29.02 -17.17 2.71
N LEU A 20 28.43 -17.65 1.61
CA LEU A 20 27.23 -17.04 1.04
C LEU A 20 26.16 -17.18 2.15
N ALA A 21 26.01 -16.13 2.93
CA ALA A 21 24.90 -16.03 3.88
C ALA A 21 23.64 -16.05 3.02
N ASP A 22 22.91 -17.16 3.05
CA ASP A 22 21.55 -17.23 2.54
C ASP A 22 20.76 -16.14 3.24
N ALA A 23 20.45 -15.08 2.55
CA ALA A 23 19.66 -13.97 3.07
C ALA A 23 18.23 -14.48 3.24
N ASN A 24 17.95 -15.05 4.42
CA ASN A 24 16.60 -15.38 4.83
C ASN A 24 15.83 -14.09 5.03
N ILE A 25 15.01 -13.73 4.06
CA ILE A 25 14.19 -12.52 4.11
C ILE A 25 12.85 -12.89 4.72
N ARG A 26 12.46 -12.15 5.78
CA ARG A 26 11.15 -12.30 6.39
C ARG A 26 10.11 -11.61 5.50
N VAL A 27 9.09 -12.35 5.11
CA VAL A 27 7.98 -11.88 4.28
C VAL A 27 6.67 -12.13 5.00
N VAL A 28 5.66 -11.32 4.70
CA VAL A 28 4.32 -11.52 5.23
C VAL A 28 3.59 -12.55 4.37
N VAL A 29 2.97 -13.53 5.01
CA VAL A 29 2.19 -14.58 4.38
C VAL A 29 0.85 -14.75 5.09
N PRO A 30 -0.25 -15.09 4.38
CA PRO A 30 -1.51 -15.45 5.00
C PRO A 30 -1.39 -16.78 5.74
N VAL A 31 -2.05 -16.93 6.89
CA VAL A 31 -2.14 -18.20 7.64
C VAL A 31 -3.28 -19.09 7.13
N ARG A 32 -4.21 -18.52 6.38
CA ARG A 32 -5.35 -19.20 5.75
C ARG A 32 -5.61 -18.62 4.38
N ASP A 33 -6.47 -19.27 3.61
CA ASP A 33 -6.97 -18.71 2.36
C ASP A 33 -7.86 -17.51 2.65
N ILE A 34 -7.66 -16.43 1.90
CA ILE A 34 -8.41 -15.17 2.00
C ILE A 34 -9.12 -14.94 0.66
N ALA A 35 -10.42 -14.73 0.71
CA ALA A 35 -11.22 -14.51 -0.47
C ALA A 35 -11.00 -13.10 -1.06
N ARG A 36 -11.27 -12.95 -2.36
CA ARG A 36 -11.29 -11.63 -2.99
C ARG A 36 -12.35 -10.74 -2.32
N GLY A 37 -11.97 -9.50 -2.00
CA GLY A 37 -12.84 -8.54 -1.34
C GLY A 37 -12.84 -8.64 0.18
N GLU A 38 -12.14 -9.62 0.74
CA GLU A 38 -12.01 -9.78 2.19
C GLU A 38 -10.94 -8.84 2.74
N VAL A 39 -11.23 -8.23 3.89
CA VAL A 39 -10.29 -7.36 4.59
C VAL A 39 -9.39 -8.20 5.49
N LEU A 40 -8.09 -8.03 5.36
CA LEU A 40 -7.08 -8.77 6.09
C LEU A 40 -6.99 -8.27 7.53
N ALA A 41 -7.25 -9.16 8.50
CA ALA A 41 -6.97 -8.89 9.90
C ALA A 41 -5.51 -9.26 10.21
N GLY A 42 -4.92 -8.65 11.24
CA GLY A 42 -3.57 -8.99 11.69
C GLY A 42 -3.43 -10.45 12.10
N SER A 43 -4.51 -11.09 12.59
CA SER A 43 -4.57 -12.52 12.93
C SER A 43 -4.52 -13.45 11.72
N ASP A 44 -4.82 -12.94 10.52
CA ASP A 44 -4.78 -13.71 9.28
C ASP A 44 -3.38 -13.75 8.65
N LEU A 45 -2.43 -13.07 9.29
CA LEU A 45 -1.08 -12.86 8.78
C LEU A 45 -0.04 -13.49 9.69
N SER A 46 1.04 -13.97 9.09
CA SER A 46 2.23 -14.48 9.79
C SER A 46 3.48 -14.07 9.02
N PHE A 47 4.64 -14.28 9.64
CA PHE A 47 5.91 -14.13 8.95
C PHE A 47 6.36 -15.49 8.43
N GLY A 48 6.62 -15.56 7.13
CA GLY A 48 7.36 -16.65 6.49
C GLY A 48 8.80 -16.26 6.23
N THR A 49 9.65 -17.24 6.01
CA THR A 49 11.02 -17.04 5.52
C THR A 49 11.07 -17.39 4.04
N PHE A 50 11.57 -16.47 3.25
CA PHE A 50 11.81 -16.70 1.84
C PHE A 50 13.32 -16.86 1.60
N ASN A 51 13.71 -18.03 1.08
CA ASN A 51 15.06 -18.33 0.67
C ASN A 51 15.19 -18.02 -0.81
N GLY A 52 15.63 -16.82 -1.14
CA GLY A 52 15.79 -16.45 -2.54
C GLY A 52 16.56 -15.15 -2.70
N THR A 53 17.38 -15.10 -3.74
CA THR A 53 18.20 -13.93 -4.09
C THR A 53 17.39 -12.80 -4.73
N ALA A 54 16.14 -13.05 -5.11
CA ALA A 54 15.28 -12.05 -5.74
C ALA A 54 13.92 -11.99 -5.06
N LEU A 55 13.72 -11.01 -4.18
CA LEU A 55 12.36 -10.59 -3.85
C LEU A 55 11.71 -10.02 -5.11
N MET A 56 10.52 -10.50 -5.44
CA MET A 56 9.72 -9.85 -6.47
C MET A 56 9.45 -8.41 -6.04
N ASN A 57 9.54 -7.47 -6.98
CA ASN A 57 9.22 -6.07 -6.72
C ASN A 57 7.84 -5.96 -6.08
N GLY A 58 7.76 -5.28 -4.92
CA GLY A 58 6.52 -5.11 -4.19
C GLY A 58 6.20 -6.20 -3.16
N THR A 59 7.13 -7.13 -2.87
CA THR A 59 6.96 -8.09 -1.76
C THR A 59 6.82 -7.36 -0.43
N ILE A 60 5.84 -7.76 0.38
CA ILE A 60 5.52 -7.11 1.64
C ILE A 60 6.28 -7.77 2.79
N THR A 61 7.00 -6.95 3.54
CA THR A 61 7.81 -7.38 4.70
C THR A 61 7.29 -6.85 6.04
N SER A 62 6.30 -5.95 6.02
CA SER A 62 5.69 -5.37 7.23
C SER A 62 4.22 -5.76 7.33
N MET A 63 3.81 -6.27 8.50
CA MET A 63 2.40 -6.59 8.79
C MET A 63 1.52 -5.35 8.85
N ASP A 64 2.05 -4.24 9.40
CA ASP A 64 1.29 -3.01 9.56
C ASP A 64 0.88 -2.39 8.21
N ALA A 65 1.67 -2.68 7.15
CA ALA A 65 1.36 -2.23 5.80
C ALA A 65 0.19 -3.01 5.16
N VAL A 66 -0.21 -4.13 5.74
CA VAL A 66 -1.18 -5.10 5.16
C VAL A 66 -2.45 -5.18 5.99
N ALA A 67 -2.34 -5.06 7.32
CA ALA A 67 -3.49 -5.10 8.21
C ALA A 67 -4.50 -4.02 7.84
N GLY A 68 -5.76 -4.40 7.66
CA GLY A 68 -6.83 -3.51 7.22
C GLY A 68 -6.92 -3.26 5.71
N MET A 69 -6.03 -3.86 4.91
CA MET A 69 -6.14 -3.84 3.44
C MET A 69 -7.12 -4.91 2.95
N GLU A 70 -7.68 -4.71 1.78
CA GLU A 70 -8.62 -5.63 1.12
C GLU A 70 -7.91 -6.43 0.03
N ALA A 71 -8.19 -7.73 -0.03
CA ALA A 71 -7.65 -8.62 -1.06
C ALA A 71 -8.27 -8.35 -2.43
N ARG A 72 -7.46 -8.06 -3.45
CA ARG A 72 -7.89 -7.86 -4.84
C ARG A 72 -8.15 -9.18 -5.55
N ARG A 73 -7.55 -10.27 -5.09
CA ARG A 73 -7.68 -11.64 -5.60
C ARG A 73 -7.70 -12.62 -4.45
N VAL A 74 -7.98 -13.87 -4.70
CA VAL A 74 -7.82 -14.93 -3.70
C VAL A 74 -6.33 -15.03 -3.32
N LEU A 75 -6.04 -15.04 -2.03
CA LEU A 75 -4.72 -15.21 -1.46
C LEU A 75 -4.68 -16.57 -0.78
N HIS A 76 -3.68 -17.38 -1.08
CA HIS A 76 -3.55 -18.71 -0.51
C HIS A 76 -2.65 -18.71 0.73
N ALA A 77 -2.98 -19.57 1.69
CA ALA A 77 -2.17 -19.76 2.88
C ALA A 77 -0.70 -20.05 2.53
N GLY A 78 0.22 -19.37 3.23
CA GLY A 78 1.67 -19.52 3.02
C GLY A 78 2.24 -18.84 1.77
N GLN A 79 1.41 -18.22 0.93
CA GLN A 79 1.86 -17.50 -0.26
C GLN A 79 2.42 -16.12 0.11
N THR A 80 3.51 -15.72 -0.50
CA THR A 80 4.07 -14.38 -0.36
C THR A 80 3.12 -13.32 -0.90
N LEU A 81 2.87 -12.28 -0.10
CA LEU A 81 2.02 -11.16 -0.48
C LEU A 81 2.80 -10.09 -1.24
N SER A 82 2.17 -9.55 -2.28
CA SER A 82 2.64 -8.39 -3.03
C SER A 82 1.70 -7.20 -2.84
N ALA A 83 2.24 -5.99 -2.91
CA ALA A 83 1.44 -4.76 -2.84
C ALA A 83 0.35 -4.70 -3.93
N GLY A 84 0.57 -5.33 -5.09
CA GLY A 84 -0.43 -5.44 -6.15
C GLY A 84 -1.62 -6.34 -5.84
N ASP A 85 -1.50 -7.22 -4.85
CA ASP A 85 -2.56 -8.14 -4.41
C ASP A 85 -3.58 -7.48 -3.48
N LEU A 86 -3.25 -6.29 -2.99
CA LEU A 86 -3.99 -5.58 -1.97
C LEU A 86 -4.48 -4.23 -2.47
N ARG A 87 -5.52 -3.71 -1.83
CA ARG A 87 -6.03 -2.34 -2.02
C ARG A 87 -6.61 -1.82 -0.70
N ARG A 88 -6.82 -0.53 -0.62
CA ARG A 88 -7.62 0.02 0.48
C ARG A 88 -9.04 -0.50 0.39
N PRO A 89 -9.70 -0.85 1.52
CA PRO A 89 -11.09 -1.28 1.52
C PRO A 89 -11.97 -0.23 0.85
N ILE A 90 -12.87 -0.69 -0.03
CA ILE A 90 -13.88 0.18 -0.64
C ILE A 90 -14.94 0.48 0.41
N VAL A 91 -15.10 1.73 0.76
CA VAL A 91 -16.09 2.20 1.76
C VAL A 91 -17.16 3.09 1.14
N VAL A 92 -16.97 3.48 -0.11
CA VAL A 92 -17.97 4.15 -0.94
C VAL A 92 -18.12 3.39 -2.25
N ASN A 93 -19.32 2.92 -2.55
CA ASN A 93 -19.62 2.19 -3.77
C ASN A 93 -20.24 3.11 -4.83
N LYS A 94 -20.01 2.79 -6.10
CA LYS A 94 -20.68 3.47 -7.22
C LYS A 94 -22.20 3.35 -7.07
N GLY A 95 -22.91 4.48 -7.22
CA GLY A 95 -24.35 4.57 -7.07
C GLY A 95 -24.85 4.78 -5.65
N GLN A 96 -23.98 4.70 -4.65
CA GLN A 96 -24.29 4.93 -3.25
C GLN A 96 -24.59 6.41 -2.99
N THR A 97 -25.59 6.67 -2.14
CA THR A 97 -25.80 8.02 -1.59
C THR A 97 -24.77 8.29 -0.52
N VAL A 98 -24.07 9.41 -0.65
CA VAL A 98 -23.01 9.85 0.26
C VAL A 98 -23.31 11.24 0.80
N THR A 99 -22.81 11.51 1.99
CA THR A 99 -22.82 12.85 2.58
C THR A 99 -21.57 13.61 2.11
N MET A 100 -21.77 14.70 1.41
CA MET A 100 -20.70 15.61 1.00
C MET A 100 -20.54 16.68 2.07
N GLU A 101 -19.34 16.79 2.63
CA GLU A 101 -18.94 17.86 3.54
C GLU A 101 -18.07 18.86 2.76
N PHE A 102 -18.38 20.13 2.93
CA PHE A 102 -17.57 21.22 2.40
C PHE A 102 -17.21 22.12 3.57
N GLU A 103 -15.93 22.34 3.79
CA GLU A 103 -15.39 23.12 4.90
C GLU A 103 -14.44 24.19 4.35
N GLU A 104 -14.79 25.44 4.60
CA GLU A 104 -13.99 26.62 4.34
C GLU A 104 -13.97 27.49 5.60
N PRO A 105 -13.00 28.38 5.79
CA PRO A 105 -12.92 29.24 6.96
C PRO A 105 -14.22 29.99 7.20
N GLY A 106 -14.94 29.65 8.29
CA GLY A 106 -16.20 30.23 8.69
C GLY A 106 -17.45 29.67 8.00
N VAL A 107 -17.31 28.66 7.14
CA VAL A 107 -18.44 28.02 6.45
C VAL A 107 -18.31 26.51 6.47
N GLN A 108 -19.30 25.83 7.04
CA GLN A 108 -19.43 24.38 6.93
C GLN A 108 -20.76 24.07 6.25
N LEU A 109 -20.71 23.36 5.15
CA LEU A 109 -21.88 22.94 4.41
C LEU A 109 -21.91 21.42 4.28
N THR A 110 -23.12 20.89 4.40
CA THR A 110 -23.35 19.46 4.21
C THR A 110 -24.45 19.30 3.14
N ALA A 111 -24.21 18.39 2.20
CA ALA A 111 -25.18 18.07 1.15
C ALA A 111 -25.16 16.58 0.84
N MET A 112 -26.27 16.05 0.34
CA MET A 112 -26.32 14.68 -0.15
C MET A 112 -25.91 14.62 -1.62
N GLY A 113 -25.16 13.59 -1.98
CA GLY A 113 -24.73 13.32 -3.33
C GLY A 113 -24.81 11.85 -3.67
N ARG A 114 -24.68 11.54 -4.96
CA ARG A 114 -24.61 10.16 -5.45
C ARG A 114 -23.20 9.87 -5.96
N ALA A 115 -22.52 8.89 -5.39
CA ALA A 115 -21.20 8.48 -5.85
C ALA A 115 -21.29 7.89 -7.27
N MET A 116 -20.48 8.40 -8.17
CA MET A 116 -20.37 7.94 -9.56
C MET A 116 -19.17 7.00 -9.78
N SER A 117 -18.26 6.96 -8.80
CA SER A 117 -17.14 6.00 -8.72
C SER A 117 -17.06 5.40 -7.33
N GLU A 118 -16.36 4.29 -7.21
CA GLU A 118 -16.05 3.64 -5.93
C GLU A 118 -14.71 4.15 -5.37
N GLY A 119 -14.52 4.04 -4.06
CA GLY A 119 -13.26 4.40 -3.42
C GLY A 119 -13.16 4.01 -1.95
N GLY A 120 -11.93 3.85 -1.47
CA GLY A 120 -11.57 3.70 -0.06
C GLY A 120 -11.29 5.05 0.60
N VAL A 121 -11.07 5.05 1.91
CA VAL A 121 -10.71 6.26 2.65
C VAL A 121 -9.42 6.88 2.07
N GLY A 122 -9.47 8.18 1.78
CA GLY A 122 -8.38 8.93 1.15
C GLY A 122 -8.38 8.91 -0.39
N ASP A 123 -9.25 8.12 -1.03
CA ASP A 123 -9.38 8.13 -2.49
C ASP A 123 -10.28 9.28 -2.95
N THR A 124 -9.99 9.78 -4.15
CA THR A 124 -10.85 10.79 -4.80
C THR A 124 -11.95 10.08 -5.59
N VAL A 125 -13.20 10.42 -5.27
CA VAL A 125 -14.39 9.92 -5.96
C VAL A 125 -15.14 11.06 -6.62
N THR A 126 -15.81 10.76 -7.72
CA THR A 126 -16.72 11.71 -8.36
C THR A 126 -18.12 11.54 -7.76
N VAL A 127 -18.71 12.63 -7.31
CA VAL A 127 -20.06 12.65 -6.73
C VAL A 127 -20.96 13.58 -7.53
N GLN A 128 -22.14 13.11 -7.85
CA GLN A 128 -23.17 13.91 -8.49
C GLN A 128 -24.11 14.52 -7.45
N ASN A 129 -24.32 15.83 -7.52
CA ASN A 129 -25.36 16.50 -6.76
C ASN A 129 -26.71 16.25 -7.44
N PRO A 130 -27.69 15.58 -6.77
CA PRO A 130 -28.98 15.22 -7.41
C PRO A 130 -29.86 16.42 -7.74
N ALA A 131 -29.69 17.56 -7.04
CA ALA A 131 -30.50 18.74 -7.31
C ALA A 131 -30.03 19.57 -8.52
N SER A 132 -28.70 19.60 -8.76
CA SER A 132 -28.11 20.41 -9.83
C SER A 132 -27.49 19.57 -10.95
N PHE A 133 -27.44 18.25 -10.80
CA PHE A 133 -26.79 17.28 -11.70
C PHE A 133 -25.29 17.57 -11.95
N ARG A 134 -24.69 18.46 -11.17
CA ARG A 134 -23.27 18.80 -11.29
C ARG A 134 -22.41 17.71 -10.64
N MET A 135 -21.29 17.43 -11.30
CA MET A 135 -20.26 16.53 -10.79
C MET A 135 -19.25 17.30 -9.93
N VAL A 136 -18.92 16.75 -8.78
CA VAL A 136 -17.95 17.29 -7.83
C VAL A 136 -16.94 16.20 -7.52
N ASN A 137 -15.65 16.54 -7.52
CA ASN A 137 -14.62 15.65 -7.00
C ASN A 137 -14.55 15.81 -5.50
N ALA A 138 -14.53 14.70 -4.79
CA ALA A 138 -14.47 14.68 -3.34
C ALA A 138 -13.54 13.57 -2.86
N VAL A 139 -12.90 13.79 -1.72
CA VAL A 139 -12.06 12.79 -1.05
C VAL A 139 -12.91 12.03 -0.05
N VAL A 140 -12.84 10.72 -0.06
CA VAL A 140 -13.53 9.86 0.90
C VAL A 140 -12.88 10.03 2.28
N THR A 141 -13.65 10.47 3.27
CA THR A 141 -13.19 10.66 4.67
C THR A 141 -13.61 9.52 5.57
N ALA A 142 -14.79 8.95 5.32
CA ALA A 142 -15.31 7.79 6.06
C ALA A 142 -16.31 7.02 5.19
N ALA A 143 -16.84 5.91 5.70
CA ALA A 143 -17.88 5.14 5.03
C ALA A 143 -19.11 6.03 4.76
N GLY A 144 -19.44 6.22 3.49
CA GLY A 144 -20.57 7.05 3.08
C GLY A 144 -20.38 8.57 3.25
N THR A 145 -19.18 9.04 3.63
CA THR A 145 -18.87 10.46 3.81
C THR A 145 -17.69 10.87 2.93
N VAL A 146 -17.85 11.98 2.25
CA VAL A 146 -16.83 12.52 1.35
C VAL A 146 -16.66 14.03 1.61
N ARG A 147 -15.44 14.52 1.54
CA ARG A 147 -15.14 15.95 1.61
C ARG A 147 -14.97 16.49 0.21
N ALA A 148 -15.84 17.43 -0.18
CA ALA A 148 -15.72 18.10 -1.46
C ALA A 148 -14.44 18.93 -1.50
N THR A 149 -13.62 18.70 -2.50
CA THR A 149 -12.49 19.58 -2.81
C THR A 149 -13.08 20.77 -3.56
N GLY A 150 -13.03 21.96 -2.97
CA GLY A 150 -13.46 23.18 -3.66
C GLY A 150 -12.81 23.27 -5.04
N PRO A 151 -13.41 23.96 -6.01
CA PRO A 151 -12.76 24.21 -7.28
C PRO A 151 -11.40 24.84 -6.96
N ALA A 152 -10.32 24.21 -7.45
CA ALA A 152 -9.00 24.81 -7.32
C ALA A 152 -9.13 26.27 -7.81
N SER A 153 -8.98 27.22 -6.88
CA SER A 153 -8.98 28.63 -7.25
C SER A 153 -7.94 28.78 -8.35
N PRO A 154 -8.29 29.28 -9.54
CA PRO A 154 -7.29 29.55 -10.54
C PRO A 154 -6.29 30.51 -9.88
N SER A 155 -5.06 30.04 -9.69
CA SER A 155 -3.98 30.90 -9.23
C SER A 155 -3.91 32.07 -10.21
N ASN A 156 -4.37 33.22 -9.75
CA ASN A 156 -4.36 34.45 -10.52
C ASN A 156 -2.89 34.87 -10.68
N GLN A 157 -2.21 34.31 -11.68
CA GLN A 157 -0.94 34.81 -12.11
C GLN A 157 -1.20 36.16 -12.79
N ILE A 158 -1.28 37.20 -11.97
CA ILE A 158 -1.16 38.58 -12.45
C ILE A 158 0.27 38.70 -12.92
N THR A 159 0.48 38.42 -14.21
CA THR A 159 1.70 38.82 -14.91
C THR A 159 1.67 40.34 -15.01
N ALA A 160 2.32 41.01 -14.04
CA ALA A 160 2.59 42.43 -14.16
C ALA A 160 3.52 42.64 -15.36
N ARG A 161 2.97 43.04 -16.49
CA ARG A 161 3.71 43.48 -17.65
C ARG A 161 4.13 44.94 -17.40
N LYS A 162 5.42 45.15 -17.24
CA LYS A 162 6.04 46.47 -17.23
C LYS A 162 6.54 46.79 -18.62
#